data_2977579f06844b7958f532dc7f41d2cc
#
_entry.id   2977579f06844b7958f532dc7f41d2cc
#
_cell.length_a   1.000
_cell.length_b   1.000
_cell.length_c   1.000
_cell.angle_alpha   90.00
_cell.angle_beta   90.00
_cell.angle_gamma   90.00
#
_symmetry.space_group_name_H-M   'P 1'
#
loop_
_entity.id
_entity.type
_entity.pdbx_description
1 polymer ?
#
loop_
_entity_poly.entity_id
_entity_poly.type
_entity_poly.pdbx_seq_one_letter_code
_entity_poly.pdbx_strand_id
1 'polypeptide(L)'
;MEDSWWVANLKALESRPQRLEALTTMNTTIAKEAALPRQIIERLLTTAELYDCANSAVDSHVPKDQAVDVTLELLGHCLDQLAMDTADEQLPSLLRRGLTHPNPALRALVLARLLKELRRQLVAGQVRTLPNNELIFLILDELKQPETEGISIAINILSIVLVQRLSDADVQAKLVHLLQQNEIVRCCAYELAVVLAKESAASLSAVKFILDAALSELDNDDVLLQASVMELLVPLAEQNHGLSYMERRRVLDVISTRVQRIEEHPLDALLIPSIMKFFGKIAAYQPLKIIAGYPQMLACLFQQLQSEDESILPTAMDTLANLASTPQGKMLLHLHFNAAMENSFKMYGSYTKKLSAPIKERLLNSLDVIYEVETPPTKEIDTILKSWYECFAGGAHANAIMDLINTPFPDLQMAALALLKTICKYGWGIVALKNTGGAVEFLLSRQRDLHRDIKYIKWQIMEILSASAEFSPTETVRFTAYVNEGPYHVQADLDIATEPQGNA
;
A
#
# COMPACT_ATOMS: atom_id res chain seq x y z
N MET A 1 -29.74 -22.99 24.15
CA MET A 1 -29.35 -24.43 24.14
C MET A 1 -28.82 -24.82 25.50
N GLU A 2 -29.06 -26.09 25.94
CA GLU A 2 -28.59 -26.54 27.26
C GLU A 2 -27.07 -26.73 27.26
N ASP A 3 -26.42 -26.41 28.38
CA ASP A 3 -24.97 -26.55 28.58
C ASP A 3 -24.49 -28.01 28.32
N SER A 4 -25.34 -29.00 28.60
CA SER A 4 -25.12 -30.42 28.33
C SER A 4 -24.83 -30.72 26.84
N TRP A 5 -25.47 -30.01 25.91
CA TRP A 5 -25.27 -30.21 24.48
C TRP A 5 -23.87 -29.78 24.04
N TRP A 6 -23.36 -28.66 24.54
CA TRP A 6 -22.00 -28.19 24.26
C TRP A 6 -20.94 -29.15 24.80
N VAL A 7 -21.14 -29.65 26.03
CA VAL A 7 -20.25 -30.63 26.65
C VAL A 7 -20.19 -31.91 25.83
N ALA A 8 -21.35 -32.43 25.34
CA ALA A 8 -21.39 -33.62 24.52
C ALA A 8 -20.62 -33.48 23.19
N ASN A 9 -20.80 -32.32 22.49
CA ASN A 9 -20.08 -32.06 21.24
C ASN A 9 -18.58 -31.85 21.46
N LEU A 10 -18.17 -31.18 22.52
CA LEU A 10 -16.75 -31.04 22.87
C LEU A 10 -16.11 -32.41 23.15
N LYS A 11 -16.81 -33.31 23.85
CA LYS A 11 -16.33 -34.68 24.08
C LYS A 11 -16.22 -35.50 22.80
N ALA A 12 -17.09 -35.26 21.81
CA ALA A 12 -17.01 -35.89 20.50
C ALA A 12 -15.76 -35.52 19.70
N LEU A 13 -15.08 -34.38 20.02
CA LEU A 13 -13.82 -33.95 19.37
C LEU A 13 -12.64 -34.91 19.68
N GLU A 14 -12.69 -35.67 20.75
CA GLU A 14 -11.69 -36.68 21.09
C GLU A 14 -11.66 -37.81 20.05
N SER A 15 -12.79 -38.07 19.40
CA SER A 15 -12.94 -39.14 18.39
C SER A 15 -12.73 -38.58 16.96
N ARG A 16 -11.61 -38.96 16.29
CA ARG A 16 -11.31 -38.51 14.92
C ARG A 16 -12.49 -38.66 13.93
N PRO A 17 -13.24 -39.79 13.87
CA PRO A 17 -14.35 -39.95 12.93
C PRO A 17 -15.54 -39.00 13.18
N GLN A 18 -15.77 -38.57 14.44
CA GLN A 18 -16.88 -37.68 14.81
C GLN A 18 -16.51 -36.21 14.84
N ARG A 19 -15.21 -35.91 14.75
CA ARG A 19 -14.64 -34.55 14.91
C ARG A 19 -15.23 -33.53 13.94
N LEU A 20 -15.23 -33.84 12.65
CA LEU A 20 -15.73 -32.93 11.62
C LEU A 20 -17.24 -32.66 11.76
N GLU A 21 -18.01 -33.69 12.06
CA GLU A 21 -19.47 -33.57 12.28
C GLU A 21 -19.77 -32.69 13.51
N ALA A 22 -19.08 -32.95 14.62
CA ALA A 22 -19.23 -32.14 15.85
C ALA A 22 -18.83 -30.65 15.63
N LEU A 23 -17.72 -30.40 14.96
CA LEU A 23 -17.26 -29.04 14.62
C LEU A 23 -18.30 -28.34 13.72
N THR A 24 -18.75 -28.98 12.66
CA THR A 24 -19.75 -28.42 11.73
C THR A 24 -21.07 -28.13 12.44
N THR A 25 -21.49 -29.01 13.33
CA THR A 25 -22.74 -28.88 14.11
C THR A 25 -22.61 -27.68 15.08
N MET A 26 -21.50 -27.55 15.79
CA MET A 26 -21.25 -26.42 16.68
C MET A 26 -21.16 -25.11 15.89
N ASN A 27 -20.43 -25.07 14.77
CA ASN A 27 -20.27 -23.90 13.95
C ASN A 27 -21.59 -23.39 13.37
N THR A 28 -22.40 -24.28 12.81
CA THR A 28 -23.76 -23.96 12.30
C THR A 28 -24.69 -23.45 13.39
N THR A 29 -24.54 -23.95 14.61
CA THR A 29 -25.32 -23.50 15.77
C THR A 29 -24.96 -22.11 16.21
N ILE A 30 -23.66 -21.83 16.35
CA ILE A 30 -23.15 -20.47 16.71
C ILE A 30 -23.53 -19.44 15.64
N ALA A 31 -23.43 -19.80 14.36
CA ALA A 31 -23.80 -18.90 13.26
C ALA A 31 -25.30 -18.55 13.23
N LYS A 32 -26.17 -19.41 13.78
CA LYS A 32 -27.62 -19.16 13.84
C LYS A 32 -28.09 -18.43 15.09
N GLU A 33 -27.35 -18.52 16.18
CA GLU A 33 -27.72 -17.86 17.44
C GLU A 33 -27.13 -16.45 17.49
N ALA A 34 -27.98 -15.46 17.70
CA ALA A 34 -27.58 -14.05 17.71
C ALA A 34 -26.59 -13.71 18.85
N ALA A 35 -26.66 -14.41 19.98
CA ALA A 35 -25.74 -14.29 21.10
C ALA A 35 -25.72 -15.56 21.93
N LEU A 36 -24.51 -16.08 22.23
CA LEU A 36 -24.30 -17.15 23.19
C LEU A 36 -24.05 -16.59 24.60
N PRO A 37 -24.44 -17.37 25.67
CA PRO A 37 -24.01 -17.04 27.01
C PRO A 37 -22.48 -16.98 27.11
N ARG A 38 -21.96 -15.94 27.79
CA ARG A 38 -20.52 -15.71 27.95
C ARG A 38 -19.80 -16.96 28.50
N GLN A 39 -20.40 -17.69 29.44
CA GLN A 39 -19.82 -18.89 30.01
C GLN A 39 -19.56 -20.00 28.98
N ILE A 40 -20.41 -20.13 27.95
CA ILE A 40 -20.23 -21.10 26.87
C ILE A 40 -19.05 -20.66 25.98
N ILE A 41 -18.97 -19.38 25.63
CA ILE A 41 -17.87 -18.82 24.83
C ILE A 41 -16.54 -19.02 25.55
N GLU A 42 -16.47 -18.69 26.84
CA GLU A 42 -15.25 -18.87 27.65
C GLU A 42 -14.84 -20.35 27.73
N ARG A 43 -15.82 -21.26 27.87
CA ARG A 43 -15.54 -22.71 27.83
C ARG A 43 -14.97 -23.14 26.48
N LEU A 44 -15.55 -22.71 25.36
CA LEU A 44 -15.04 -23.04 24.03
C LEU A 44 -13.61 -22.49 23.83
N LEU A 45 -13.35 -21.26 24.24
CA LEU A 45 -12.04 -20.63 24.12
C LEU A 45 -10.96 -21.21 25.07
N THR A 46 -11.36 -21.96 26.08
CA THR A 46 -10.41 -22.59 27.03
C THR A 46 -10.25 -24.11 26.80
N THR A 47 -11.08 -24.73 25.96
CA THR A 47 -11.06 -26.17 25.72
C THR A 47 -9.89 -26.58 24.81
N ALA A 48 -8.98 -27.43 25.29
CA ALA A 48 -7.78 -27.84 24.56
C ALA A 48 -8.12 -28.62 23.28
N GLU A 49 -9.07 -29.54 23.38
CA GLU A 49 -9.49 -30.46 22.31
C GLU A 49 -10.00 -29.71 21.08
N LEU A 50 -10.60 -28.52 21.26
CA LEU A 50 -11.02 -27.66 20.16
C LEU A 50 -9.78 -27.08 19.42
N TYR A 51 -8.79 -26.60 20.14
CA TYR A 51 -7.55 -26.10 19.55
C TYR A 51 -6.73 -27.20 18.88
N ASP A 52 -6.74 -28.42 19.44
CA ASP A 52 -6.07 -29.56 18.81
C ASP A 52 -6.64 -29.91 17.41
N CYS A 53 -7.89 -29.51 17.13
CA CYS A 53 -8.47 -29.66 15.81
C CYS A 53 -7.89 -28.67 14.78
N ALA A 54 -7.27 -27.56 15.23
CA ALA A 54 -6.59 -26.61 14.36
C ALA A 54 -5.10 -26.95 14.14
N ASN A 55 -4.57 -28.04 14.72
CA ASN A 55 -3.25 -28.55 14.43
C ASN A 55 -3.23 -29.15 13.03
N SER A 56 -2.83 -28.37 12.03
CA SER A 56 -2.47 -28.92 10.73
C SER A 56 -1.09 -29.56 10.86
N ALA A 57 -0.97 -30.83 10.43
CA ALA A 57 0.34 -31.36 10.13
C ALA A 57 1.00 -30.45 9.07
N VAL A 58 2.23 -29.96 9.34
CA VAL A 58 3.00 -29.05 8.49
C VAL A 58 3.49 -29.74 7.20
N ASP A 59 2.87 -30.83 6.79
CA ASP A 59 3.19 -31.55 5.57
C ASP A 59 2.44 -30.92 4.38
N SER A 60 3.17 -30.21 3.54
CA SER A 60 2.72 -29.54 2.32
C SER A 60 2.10 -30.47 1.25
N HIS A 61 1.95 -31.75 1.51
CA HIS A 61 1.40 -32.75 0.61
C HIS A 61 0.05 -33.34 1.06
N VAL A 62 -0.48 -32.92 2.22
CA VAL A 62 -1.80 -33.40 2.68
C VAL A 62 -2.88 -32.40 2.21
N PRO A 63 -4.02 -32.86 1.66
CA PRO A 63 -5.14 -31.97 1.35
C PRO A 63 -5.53 -31.18 2.59
N LYS A 64 -5.85 -29.86 2.43
CA LYS A 64 -6.31 -29.02 3.53
C LYS A 64 -7.36 -29.76 4.34
N ASP A 65 -7.07 -29.98 5.62
CA ASP A 65 -7.99 -30.67 6.51
C ASP A 65 -9.20 -29.76 6.77
N GLN A 66 -10.37 -30.15 6.28
CA GLN A 66 -11.62 -29.40 6.48
C GLN A 66 -11.89 -29.11 7.96
N ALA A 67 -11.41 -29.97 8.86
CA ALA A 67 -11.54 -29.76 10.31
C ALA A 67 -10.80 -28.49 10.77
N VAL A 68 -9.66 -28.16 10.17
CA VAL A 68 -8.91 -26.91 10.48
C VAL A 68 -9.74 -25.71 10.10
N ASP A 69 -10.26 -25.66 8.86
CA ASP A 69 -11.03 -24.52 8.37
C ASP A 69 -12.30 -24.29 9.22
N VAL A 70 -13.05 -25.36 9.52
CA VAL A 70 -14.25 -25.27 10.37
C VAL A 70 -13.91 -24.86 11.80
N THR A 71 -12.75 -25.28 12.33
CA THR A 71 -12.30 -24.87 13.66
C THR A 71 -11.95 -23.37 13.70
N LEU A 72 -11.28 -22.87 12.67
CA LEU A 72 -10.97 -21.44 12.55
C LEU A 72 -12.25 -20.60 12.47
N GLU A 73 -13.25 -21.04 11.68
CA GLU A 73 -14.57 -20.38 11.61
C GLU A 73 -15.27 -20.37 12.96
N LEU A 74 -15.32 -21.53 13.64
CA LEU A 74 -15.96 -21.70 14.95
C LEU A 74 -15.33 -20.77 16.00
N LEU A 75 -14.01 -20.78 16.11
CA LEU A 75 -13.28 -19.90 17.02
C LEU A 75 -13.45 -18.42 16.65
N GLY A 76 -13.50 -18.10 15.35
CA GLY A 76 -13.79 -16.77 14.85
C GLY A 76 -15.14 -16.25 15.31
N HIS A 77 -16.21 -17.08 15.21
CA HIS A 77 -17.53 -16.74 15.71
C HIS A 77 -17.57 -16.57 17.24
N CYS A 78 -16.84 -17.42 17.98
CA CYS A 78 -16.71 -17.27 19.43
C CYS A 78 -16.06 -15.93 19.80
N LEU A 79 -14.97 -15.56 19.13
CA LEU A 79 -14.25 -14.33 19.35
C LEU A 79 -15.06 -13.09 18.93
N ASP A 80 -15.90 -13.17 17.88
CA ASP A 80 -16.80 -12.08 17.48
C ASP A 80 -17.91 -11.82 18.50
N GLN A 81 -18.38 -12.88 19.17
CA GLN A 81 -19.41 -12.76 20.21
C GLN A 81 -18.84 -12.46 21.61
N LEU A 82 -17.53 -12.68 21.80
CA LEU A 82 -16.88 -12.31 23.04
C LEU A 82 -16.83 -10.78 23.14
N ALA A 83 -17.51 -10.21 24.14
CA ALA A 83 -17.33 -8.82 24.49
C ALA A 83 -15.89 -8.66 25.06
N MET A 84 -14.94 -8.34 24.20
CA MET A 84 -13.54 -8.15 24.59
C MET A 84 -13.42 -6.81 25.32
N ASP A 85 -13.72 -6.79 26.61
CA ASP A 85 -13.35 -5.68 27.46
C ASP A 85 -11.83 -5.73 27.69
N THR A 86 -11.11 -4.77 27.13
CA THR A 86 -9.65 -4.70 27.32
C THR A 86 -9.24 -4.42 28.77
N ALA A 87 -10.16 -4.07 29.63
CA ALA A 87 -9.95 -3.97 31.09
C ALA A 87 -10.23 -5.29 31.84
N ASP A 88 -10.72 -6.34 31.16
CA ASP A 88 -10.98 -7.64 31.76
C ASP A 88 -9.68 -8.38 32.07
N GLU A 89 -9.43 -8.60 33.36
CA GLU A 89 -8.23 -9.32 33.83
C GLU A 89 -8.17 -10.79 33.36
N GLN A 90 -9.29 -11.38 32.94
CA GLN A 90 -9.35 -12.73 32.42
C GLN A 90 -9.01 -12.83 30.92
N LEU A 91 -9.03 -11.71 30.19
CA LEU A 91 -8.80 -11.69 28.75
C LEU A 91 -7.47 -12.34 28.34
N PRO A 92 -6.32 -12.12 29.04
CA PRO A 92 -5.07 -12.79 28.67
C PRO A 92 -5.18 -14.33 28.75
N SER A 93 -5.87 -14.87 29.74
CA SER A 93 -6.03 -16.31 29.90
C SER A 93 -6.92 -16.93 28.82
N LEU A 94 -7.97 -16.21 28.36
CA LEU A 94 -8.85 -16.63 27.28
C LEU A 94 -8.15 -16.65 25.92
N LEU A 95 -7.30 -15.67 25.66
CA LEU A 95 -6.63 -15.52 24.35
C LEU A 95 -5.30 -16.30 24.29
N ARG A 96 -4.71 -16.70 25.42
CA ARG A 96 -3.40 -17.35 25.49
C ARG A 96 -3.28 -18.56 24.57
N ARG A 97 -4.24 -19.49 24.58
CA ARG A 97 -4.21 -20.70 23.75
C ARG A 97 -4.15 -20.37 22.27
N GLY A 98 -4.94 -19.38 21.84
CA GLY A 98 -4.93 -18.95 20.45
C GLY A 98 -3.62 -18.26 20.05
N LEU A 99 -3.10 -17.38 20.91
CA LEU A 99 -1.86 -16.63 20.63
C LEU A 99 -0.60 -17.49 20.70
N THR A 100 -0.61 -18.59 21.46
CA THR A 100 0.54 -19.52 21.57
C THR A 100 0.41 -20.77 20.69
N HIS A 101 -0.65 -20.83 19.86
CA HIS A 101 -0.93 -21.99 19.03
C HIS A 101 0.10 -22.14 17.89
N PRO A 102 0.53 -23.38 17.54
CA PRO A 102 1.50 -23.58 16.46
C PRO A 102 0.96 -23.16 15.07
N ASN A 103 -0.37 -23.23 14.84
CA ASN A 103 -0.99 -22.81 13.58
C ASN A 103 -0.97 -21.26 13.45
N PRO A 104 -0.25 -20.69 12.45
CA PRO A 104 -0.16 -19.23 12.27
C PRO A 104 -1.49 -18.58 11.90
N ALA A 105 -2.36 -19.28 11.16
CA ALA A 105 -3.68 -18.74 10.79
C ALA A 105 -4.58 -18.53 12.03
N LEU A 106 -4.47 -19.39 13.03
CA LEU A 106 -5.20 -19.22 14.29
C LEU A 106 -4.67 -18.05 15.11
N ARG A 107 -3.33 -17.89 15.19
CA ARG A 107 -2.74 -16.74 15.88
C ARG A 107 -3.16 -15.43 15.20
N ALA A 108 -3.07 -15.37 13.86
CA ALA A 108 -3.51 -14.21 13.08
C ALA A 108 -5.00 -13.90 13.28
N LEU A 109 -5.87 -14.91 13.34
CA LEU A 109 -7.29 -14.76 13.62
C LEU A 109 -7.54 -14.06 14.98
N VAL A 110 -6.89 -14.56 16.04
CA VAL A 110 -7.04 -13.98 17.39
C VAL A 110 -6.52 -12.53 17.42
N LEU A 111 -5.37 -12.27 16.83
CA LEU A 111 -4.81 -10.92 16.71
C LEU A 111 -5.73 -9.99 15.93
N ALA A 112 -6.30 -10.43 14.80
CA ALA A 112 -7.20 -9.63 13.99
C ALA A 112 -8.47 -9.22 14.78
N ARG A 113 -9.01 -10.14 15.59
CA ARG A 113 -10.18 -9.85 16.45
C ARG A 113 -9.84 -8.86 17.57
N LEU A 114 -8.69 -9.04 18.20
CA LEU A 114 -8.19 -8.10 19.21
C LEU A 114 -7.96 -6.70 18.60
N LEU A 115 -7.35 -6.61 17.43
CA LEU A 115 -7.12 -5.34 16.73
C LEU A 115 -8.45 -4.64 16.38
N LYS A 116 -9.45 -5.40 15.89
CA LYS A 116 -10.78 -4.87 15.58
C LYS A 116 -11.42 -4.24 16.82
N GLU A 117 -11.31 -4.89 17.96
CA GLU A 117 -11.86 -4.37 19.22
C GLU A 117 -11.10 -3.14 19.73
N LEU A 118 -9.77 -3.16 19.72
CA LEU A 118 -8.95 -2.01 20.10
C LEU A 118 -9.26 -0.78 19.23
N ARG A 119 -9.46 -0.97 17.92
CA ARG A 119 -9.85 0.12 17.00
C ARG A 119 -11.25 0.64 17.33
N ARG A 120 -12.19 -0.24 17.67
CA ARG A 120 -13.54 0.16 18.10
C ARG A 120 -13.50 1.02 19.37
N GLN A 121 -12.73 0.61 20.38
CA GLN A 121 -12.54 1.35 21.62
C GLN A 121 -11.84 2.69 21.39
N LEU A 122 -10.88 2.72 20.45
CA LEU A 122 -10.18 3.92 20.04
C LEU A 122 -11.14 4.98 19.45
N VAL A 123 -12.01 4.55 18.55
CA VAL A 123 -13.04 5.43 17.94
C VAL A 123 -14.03 5.93 19.01
N ALA A 124 -14.33 5.11 20.02
CA ALA A 124 -15.18 5.47 21.14
C ALA A 124 -14.52 6.40 22.19
N GLY A 125 -13.24 6.76 22.00
CA GLY A 125 -12.48 7.62 22.93
C GLY A 125 -12.13 6.93 24.25
N GLN A 126 -12.21 5.60 24.32
CA GLN A 126 -11.87 4.83 25.52
C GLN A 126 -10.35 4.67 25.67
N VAL A 127 -9.90 4.44 26.92
CA VAL A 127 -8.46 4.34 27.23
C VAL A 127 -7.86 3.07 26.63
N ARG A 128 -6.73 3.22 25.95
CA ARG A 128 -6.01 2.19 25.17
C ARG A 128 -5.08 1.35 26.03
N THR A 129 -5.51 0.79 27.15
CA THR A 129 -4.64 -0.01 28.03
C THR A 129 -5.09 -1.45 28.08
N LEU A 130 -4.12 -2.37 28.00
CA LEU A 130 -4.33 -3.75 28.38
C LEU A 130 -4.09 -3.90 29.89
N PRO A 131 -4.83 -4.79 30.59
CA PRO A 131 -4.84 -4.85 32.06
C PRO A 131 -3.48 -5.20 32.66
N ASN A 132 -2.68 -6.00 31.94
CA ASN A 132 -1.35 -6.41 32.38
C ASN A 132 -0.39 -6.58 31.19
N ASN A 133 0.91 -6.77 31.49
CA ASN A 133 1.93 -6.97 30.46
C ASN A 133 1.91 -8.36 29.84
N GLU A 134 1.16 -9.32 30.36
CA GLU A 134 1.15 -10.69 29.87
C GLU A 134 0.68 -10.77 28.42
N LEU A 135 -0.44 -10.13 28.10
CA LEU A 135 -0.96 -10.11 26.72
C LEU A 135 -0.02 -9.34 25.78
N ILE A 136 0.60 -8.25 26.26
CA ILE A 136 1.59 -7.49 25.49
C ILE A 136 2.79 -8.40 25.16
N PHE A 137 3.26 -9.20 26.12
CA PHE A 137 4.40 -10.09 25.91
C PHE A 137 4.07 -11.23 24.93
N LEU A 138 2.86 -11.79 24.98
CA LEU A 138 2.39 -12.78 24.01
C LEU A 138 2.37 -12.21 22.59
N ILE A 139 1.93 -10.95 22.43
CA ILE A 139 1.90 -10.29 21.13
C ILE A 139 3.31 -9.92 20.65
N LEU A 140 4.22 -9.50 21.56
CA LEU A 140 5.63 -9.28 21.22
C LEU A 140 6.34 -10.58 20.80
N ASP A 141 5.93 -11.73 21.33
CA ASP A 141 6.50 -13.02 20.94
C ASP A 141 6.07 -13.44 19.52
N GLU A 142 4.96 -12.91 18.99
CA GLU A 142 4.58 -13.13 17.58
C GLU A 142 5.62 -12.54 16.61
N LEU A 143 6.30 -11.45 16.97
CA LEU A 143 7.37 -10.86 16.16
C LEU A 143 8.59 -11.79 15.97
N LYS A 144 8.69 -12.87 16.75
CA LYS A 144 9.74 -13.89 16.62
C LYS A 144 9.39 -15.00 15.64
N GLN A 145 8.15 -15.03 15.14
CA GLN A 145 7.69 -16.06 14.22
C GLN A 145 7.99 -15.62 12.78
N PRO A 146 8.78 -16.36 12.01
CA PRO A 146 9.08 -15.97 10.64
C PRO A 146 7.82 -16.07 9.75
N GLU A 147 7.71 -15.13 8.81
CA GLU A 147 6.77 -15.19 7.67
C GLU A 147 5.28 -15.40 8.02
N THR A 148 4.76 -14.73 9.04
CA THR A 148 3.34 -14.83 9.39
C THR A 148 2.60 -13.53 9.10
N GLU A 149 1.35 -13.63 8.60
CA GLU A 149 0.41 -12.51 8.50
C GLU A 149 0.17 -11.84 9.87
N GLY A 150 0.37 -12.60 10.96
CA GLY A 150 0.25 -12.13 12.34
C GLY A 150 1.19 -10.99 12.71
N ILE A 151 2.39 -10.90 12.10
CA ILE A 151 3.41 -9.88 12.43
C ILE A 151 2.85 -8.46 12.20
N SER A 152 2.31 -8.19 11.03
CA SER A 152 1.76 -6.86 10.72
C SER A 152 0.59 -6.50 11.64
N ILE A 153 -0.26 -7.47 11.97
CA ILE A 153 -1.37 -7.27 12.91
C ILE A 153 -0.82 -7.01 14.32
N ALA A 154 0.20 -7.76 14.76
CA ALA A 154 0.83 -7.58 16.06
C ALA A 154 1.47 -6.18 16.18
N ILE A 155 2.20 -5.71 15.16
CA ILE A 155 2.78 -4.35 15.12
C ILE A 155 1.67 -3.30 15.26
N ASN A 156 0.55 -3.46 14.54
CA ASN A 156 -0.59 -2.54 14.65
C ASN A 156 -1.22 -2.54 16.07
N ILE A 157 -1.33 -3.69 16.71
CA ILE A 157 -1.81 -3.77 18.11
C ILE A 157 -0.83 -3.09 19.05
N LEU A 158 0.46 -3.45 18.94
CA LEU A 158 1.53 -2.94 19.79
C LEU A 158 1.68 -1.42 19.66
N SER A 159 1.49 -0.86 18.46
CA SER A 159 1.50 0.60 18.25
C SER A 159 0.40 1.32 19.03
N ILE A 160 -0.72 0.66 19.28
CA ILE A 160 -1.83 1.23 20.08
C ILE A 160 -1.56 1.11 21.57
N VAL A 161 -1.16 -0.07 22.02
CA VAL A 161 -1.14 -0.39 23.47
C VAL A 161 0.19 -0.04 24.16
N LEU A 162 1.31 0.02 23.41
CA LEU A 162 2.61 0.30 24.00
C LEU A 162 2.86 1.77 24.30
N VAL A 163 2.19 2.71 23.62
CA VAL A 163 2.44 4.15 23.78
C VAL A 163 2.45 4.58 25.26
N GLN A 164 1.56 4.02 26.08
CA GLN A 164 1.46 4.32 27.52
C GLN A 164 2.37 3.44 28.39
N ARG A 165 2.94 2.38 27.84
CA ARG A 165 3.76 1.37 28.56
C ARG A 165 5.24 1.42 28.18
N LEU A 166 5.64 2.34 27.31
CA LEU A 166 7.04 2.45 26.87
C LEU A 166 8.04 2.72 27.99
N SER A 167 7.60 3.24 29.14
CA SER A 167 8.44 3.48 30.33
C SER A 167 8.54 2.27 31.27
N ASP A 168 7.74 1.21 31.03
CA ASP A 168 7.76 0.03 31.89
C ASP A 168 9.06 -0.77 31.67
N ALA A 169 9.79 -1.05 32.75
CA ALA A 169 11.08 -1.73 32.70
C ALA A 169 11.00 -3.14 32.04
N ASP A 170 9.92 -3.87 32.34
CA ASP A 170 9.71 -5.21 31.78
C ASP A 170 9.46 -5.16 30.25
N VAL A 171 8.71 -4.15 29.78
CA VAL A 171 8.48 -3.91 28.35
C VAL A 171 9.80 -3.54 27.67
N GLN A 172 10.57 -2.65 28.26
CA GLN A 172 11.90 -2.26 27.78
C GLN A 172 12.83 -3.48 27.67
N ALA A 173 12.89 -4.31 28.70
CA ALA A 173 13.72 -5.53 28.70
C ALA A 173 13.31 -6.50 27.58
N LYS A 174 12.00 -6.65 27.33
CA LYS A 174 11.48 -7.51 26.26
C LYS A 174 11.86 -6.95 24.88
N LEU A 175 11.76 -5.63 24.66
CA LEU A 175 12.16 -4.96 23.43
C LEU A 175 13.68 -5.10 23.18
N VAL A 176 14.51 -4.94 24.23
CA VAL A 176 15.97 -5.19 24.13
C VAL A 176 16.25 -6.63 23.73
N HIS A 177 15.51 -7.59 24.28
CA HIS A 177 15.69 -9.01 23.94
C HIS A 177 15.36 -9.29 22.45
N LEU A 178 14.41 -8.57 21.82
CA LEU A 178 14.14 -8.72 20.38
C LEU A 178 15.35 -8.31 19.53
N LEU A 179 16.13 -7.31 19.95
CA LEU A 179 17.35 -6.88 19.24
C LEU A 179 18.48 -7.91 19.27
N GLN A 180 18.42 -8.88 20.18
CA GLN A 180 19.40 -9.97 20.28
C GLN A 180 19.05 -11.19 19.40
N GLN A 181 17.92 -11.14 18.68
CA GLN A 181 17.46 -12.21 17.82
C GLN A 181 18.07 -12.10 16.41
N ASN A 182 17.59 -12.95 15.50
CA ASN A 182 18.00 -12.92 14.10
C ASN A 182 17.57 -11.59 13.39
N GLU A 183 18.07 -11.39 12.19
CA GLU A 183 17.84 -10.15 11.40
C GLU A 183 16.35 -9.87 11.13
N ILE A 184 15.58 -10.90 10.84
CA ILE A 184 14.14 -10.76 10.56
C ILE A 184 13.42 -10.19 11.79
N VAL A 185 13.69 -10.75 12.96
CA VAL A 185 13.10 -10.28 14.23
C VAL A 185 13.57 -8.86 14.58
N ARG A 186 14.86 -8.55 14.35
CA ARG A 186 15.37 -7.19 14.54
C ARG A 186 14.64 -6.19 13.62
N CYS A 187 14.45 -6.54 12.35
CA CYS A 187 13.68 -5.68 11.41
C CYS A 187 12.24 -5.46 11.87
N CYS A 188 11.55 -6.48 12.40
CA CYS A 188 10.22 -6.30 12.99
C CYS A 188 10.25 -5.36 14.21
N ALA A 189 11.30 -5.43 15.04
CA ALA A 189 11.48 -4.51 16.17
C ALA A 189 11.77 -3.07 15.68
N TYR A 190 12.53 -2.89 14.60
CA TYR A 190 12.78 -1.59 13.98
C TYR A 190 11.49 -0.99 13.40
N GLU A 191 10.69 -1.79 12.69
CA GLU A 191 9.38 -1.35 12.18
C GLU A 191 8.46 -0.89 13.31
N LEU A 192 8.33 -1.69 14.37
CA LEU A 192 7.56 -1.32 15.56
C LEU A 192 8.07 0.00 16.17
N ALA A 193 9.39 0.16 16.31
CA ALA A 193 9.98 1.37 16.88
C ALA A 193 9.69 2.61 16.00
N VAL A 194 9.74 2.48 14.68
CA VAL A 194 9.40 3.56 13.75
C VAL A 194 7.92 3.96 13.89
N VAL A 195 7.01 2.98 13.93
CA VAL A 195 5.58 3.25 14.10
C VAL A 195 5.31 3.96 15.43
N LEU A 196 5.90 3.49 16.52
CA LEU A 196 5.79 4.12 17.84
C LEU A 196 6.41 5.53 17.86
N ALA A 197 7.56 5.71 17.22
CA ALA A 197 8.25 7.00 17.17
C ALA A 197 7.46 8.07 16.41
N LYS A 198 6.62 7.69 15.45
CA LYS A 198 5.75 8.62 14.71
C LYS A 198 4.69 9.28 15.59
N GLU A 199 4.21 8.62 16.65
CA GLU A 199 3.14 9.10 17.49
C GLU A 199 3.50 10.40 18.23
N SER A 200 4.72 10.50 18.77
CA SER A 200 5.17 11.69 19.51
C SER A 200 6.69 11.72 19.71
N ALA A 201 7.23 12.91 20.02
CA ALA A 201 8.62 13.07 20.43
C ALA A 201 8.96 12.31 21.73
N ALA A 202 8.01 12.13 22.63
CA ALA A 202 8.18 11.34 23.85
C ALA A 202 8.33 9.85 23.52
N SER A 203 7.44 9.33 22.67
CA SER A 203 7.53 7.93 22.19
C SER A 203 8.82 7.69 21.43
N LEU A 204 9.26 8.60 20.54
CA LEU A 204 10.54 8.53 19.86
C LEU A 204 11.71 8.43 20.87
N SER A 205 11.68 9.25 21.92
CA SER A 205 12.72 9.22 22.96
C SER A 205 12.76 7.88 23.70
N ALA A 206 11.61 7.28 23.95
CA ALA A 206 11.50 5.99 24.65
C ALA A 206 12.01 4.80 23.82
N VAL A 207 11.79 4.82 22.48
CA VAL A 207 12.27 3.76 21.59
C VAL A 207 13.58 4.08 20.88
N LYS A 208 14.23 5.17 21.27
CA LYS A 208 15.46 5.66 20.63
C LYS A 208 16.57 4.60 20.56
N PHE A 209 16.72 3.76 21.58
CA PHE A 209 17.73 2.70 21.60
C PHE A 209 17.54 1.66 20.48
N ILE A 210 16.27 1.39 20.08
CA ILE A 210 15.94 0.50 18.96
C ILE A 210 16.27 1.20 17.63
N LEU A 211 15.92 2.47 17.51
CA LEU A 211 16.22 3.27 16.31
C LEU A 211 17.73 3.44 16.13
N ASP A 212 18.48 3.65 17.22
CA ASP A 212 19.94 3.72 17.19
C ASP A 212 20.55 2.39 16.74
N ALA A 213 19.98 1.25 17.15
CA ALA A 213 20.39 -0.08 16.66
C ALA A 213 20.09 -0.24 15.17
N ALA A 214 18.90 0.20 14.69
CA ALA A 214 18.58 0.20 13.28
C ALA A 214 19.56 1.05 12.45
N LEU A 215 19.96 2.21 12.95
CA LEU A 215 20.94 3.07 12.26
C LEU A 215 22.32 2.42 12.19
N SER A 216 22.72 1.61 13.17
CA SER A 216 23.99 0.89 13.12
C SER A 216 24.05 -0.20 12.05
N GLU A 217 22.89 -0.73 11.63
CA GLU A 217 22.82 -1.67 10.50
C GLU A 217 23.14 -1.03 9.15
N LEU A 218 23.05 0.29 9.03
CA LEU A 218 23.47 0.99 7.82
C LEU A 218 24.97 0.87 7.55
N ASP A 219 25.78 0.55 8.58
CA ASP A 219 27.21 0.30 8.46
C ASP A 219 27.55 -1.19 8.35
N ASN A 220 26.55 -2.07 8.28
CA ASN A 220 26.70 -3.51 8.07
C ASN A 220 27.19 -3.80 6.63
N ASP A 221 27.85 -4.95 6.41
CA ASP A 221 28.26 -5.39 5.06
C ASP A 221 27.10 -6.01 4.26
N ASP A 222 25.97 -6.34 4.91
CA ASP A 222 24.80 -6.90 4.26
C ASP A 222 23.96 -5.79 3.56
N VAL A 223 24.09 -5.76 2.23
CA VAL A 223 23.37 -4.80 1.36
C VAL A 223 21.85 -4.93 1.45
N LEU A 224 21.32 -6.15 1.61
CA LEU A 224 19.87 -6.38 1.72
C LEU A 224 19.33 -5.85 3.05
N LEU A 225 20.06 -6.07 4.12
CA LEU A 225 19.71 -5.55 5.44
C LEU A 225 19.75 -4.02 5.44
N GLN A 226 20.80 -3.41 4.84
CA GLN A 226 20.88 -1.96 4.69
C GLN A 226 19.69 -1.39 3.91
N ALA A 227 19.32 -2.03 2.77
CA ALA A 227 18.19 -1.61 1.95
C ALA A 227 16.87 -1.68 2.74
N SER A 228 16.66 -2.77 3.49
CA SER A 228 15.48 -2.98 4.34
C SER A 228 15.39 -1.91 5.43
N VAL A 229 16.48 -1.61 6.12
CA VAL A 229 16.52 -0.58 7.16
C VAL A 229 16.26 0.81 6.58
N MET A 230 16.82 1.15 5.41
CA MET A 230 16.51 2.42 4.74
C MET A 230 15.00 2.55 4.48
N GLU A 231 14.35 1.49 3.98
CA GLU A 231 12.91 1.53 3.74
C GLU A 231 12.10 1.71 5.04
N LEU A 232 12.49 1.02 6.11
CA LEU A 232 11.83 1.13 7.42
C LEU A 232 11.96 2.53 8.04
N LEU A 233 13.05 3.26 7.78
CA LEU A 233 13.28 4.59 8.34
C LEU A 233 12.48 5.71 7.64
N VAL A 234 12.03 5.51 6.42
CA VAL A 234 11.31 6.54 5.63
C VAL A 234 10.14 7.17 6.40
N PRO A 235 9.24 6.41 7.06
CA PRO A 235 8.09 6.98 7.75
C PRO A 235 8.45 7.95 8.89
N LEU A 236 9.67 7.90 9.43
CA LEU A 236 10.11 8.89 10.42
C LEU A 236 10.15 10.32 9.85
N ALA A 237 10.45 10.47 8.56
CA ALA A 237 10.53 11.78 7.92
C ALA A 237 9.16 12.46 7.71
N GLU A 238 8.05 11.75 7.88
CA GLU A 238 6.70 12.31 7.80
C GLU A 238 6.44 13.31 8.93
N GLN A 239 7.10 13.13 10.09
CA GLN A 239 6.92 13.95 11.27
C GLN A 239 8.17 14.82 11.54
N ASN A 240 7.97 16.06 11.92
CA ASN A 240 9.08 17.00 12.18
C ASN A 240 10.06 16.50 13.25
N HIS A 241 9.57 15.82 14.31
CA HIS A 241 10.44 15.30 15.36
C HIS A 241 11.25 14.10 14.89
N GLY A 242 10.68 13.23 14.02
CA GLY A 242 11.38 12.11 13.42
C GLY A 242 12.45 12.59 12.42
N LEU A 243 12.10 13.54 11.55
CA LEU A 243 13.06 14.16 10.65
C LEU A 243 14.21 14.82 11.41
N SER A 244 13.92 15.59 12.48
CA SER A 244 14.94 16.20 13.32
C SER A 244 15.85 15.17 14.03
N TYR A 245 15.31 13.98 14.34
CA TYR A 245 16.13 12.88 14.86
C TYR A 245 17.10 12.36 13.78
N MET A 246 16.59 12.10 12.57
CA MET A 246 17.42 11.62 11.44
C MET A 246 18.53 12.62 11.09
N GLU A 247 18.24 13.91 11.13
CA GLU A 247 19.22 14.98 10.90
C GLU A 247 20.32 15.02 11.96
N ARG A 248 19.94 15.00 13.24
CA ARG A 248 20.92 14.96 14.34
C ARG A 248 21.83 13.73 14.27
N ARG A 249 21.32 12.63 13.73
CA ARG A 249 22.08 11.41 13.47
C ARG A 249 22.80 11.41 12.13
N ARG A 250 22.64 12.47 11.31
CA ARG A 250 23.24 12.61 9.98
C ARG A 250 22.91 11.46 9.03
N VAL A 251 21.72 10.87 9.16
CA VAL A 251 21.30 9.68 8.40
C VAL A 251 21.32 9.98 6.90
N LEU A 252 20.76 11.12 6.50
CA LEU A 252 20.71 11.54 5.09
C LEU A 252 22.14 11.75 4.53
N ASP A 253 23.05 12.32 5.32
CA ASP A 253 24.45 12.53 4.90
C ASP A 253 25.17 11.18 4.72
N VAL A 254 25.03 10.26 5.68
CA VAL A 254 25.65 8.93 5.62
C VAL A 254 25.17 8.16 4.38
N ILE A 255 23.86 8.15 4.11
CA ILE A 255 23.31 7.46 2.93
C ILE A 255 23.75 8.15 1.64
N SER A 256 23.76 9.49 1.58
CA SER A 256 24.15 10.22 0.37
C SER A 256 25.63 10.06 0.00
N THR A 257 26.53 9.92 0.99
CA THR A 257 27.96 9.72 0.73
C THR A 257 28.26 8.39 0.04
N ARG A 258 27.39 7.36 0.17
CA ARG A 258 27.56 6.09 -0.53
C ARG A 258 27.47 6.24 -2.04
N VAL A 259 26.58 7.10 -2.53
CA VAL A 259 26.50 7.41 -3.98
C VAL A 259 27.81 7.98 -4.51
N GLN A 260 28.57 8.71 -3.69
CA GLN A 260 29.85 9.30 -4.10
C GLN A 260 31.01 8.30 -4.10
N ARG A 261 30.89 7.21 -3.31
CA ARG A 261 31.94 6.20 -3.13
C ARG A 261 31.78 4.96 -4.03
N ILE A 262 30.85 4.96 -4.98
CA ILE A 262 30.57 3.80 -5.84
C ILE A 262 31.82 3.32 -6.59
N GLU A 263 32.71 4.26 -6.98
CA GLU A 263 33.98 3.93 -7.65
C GLU A 263 34.95 3.21 -6.71
N GLU A 264 34.94 3.54 -5.41
CA GLU A 264 35.81 2.95 -4.39
C GLU A 264 35.19 1.64 -3.83
N HIS A 265 33.86 1.59 -3.75
CA HIS A 265 33.07 0.48 -3.20
C HIS A 265 32.00 0.03 -4.21
N PRO A 266 32.33 -0.82 -5.20
CA PRO A 266 31.39 -1.21 -6.27
C PRO A 266 30.09 -1.88 -5.75
N LEU A 267 30.12 -2.51 -4.57
CA LEU A 267 28.93 -3.10 -3.94
C LEU A 267 27.89 -2.05 -3.55
N ASP A 268 28.30 -0.79 -3.29
CA ASP A 268 27.38 0.30 -3.02
C ASP A 268 26.48 0.61 -4.22
N ALA A 269 26.88 0.22 -5.44
CA ALA A 269 26.04 0.33 -6.64
C ALA A 269 24.73 -0.47 -6.50
N LEU A 270 24.73 -1.56 -5.76
CA LEU A 270 23.53 -2.36 -5.49
C LEU A 270 22.51 -1.64 -4.61
N LEU A 271 22.96 -0.64 -3.85
CA LEU A 271 22.11 0.19 -2.99
C LEU A 271 21.46 1.37 -3.74
N ILE A 272 21.90 1.71 -4.95
CA ILE A 272 21.39 2.87 -5.69
C ILE A 272 19.85 2.89 -5.75
N PRO A 273 19.14 1.81 -6.12
CA PRO A 273 17.68 1.81 -6.15
C PRO A 273 17.06 2.11 -4.79
N SER A 274 17.59 1.53 -3.72
CA SER A 274 17.09 1.74 -2.35
C SER A 274 17.37 3.16 -1.86
N ILE A 275 18.53 3.72 -2.18
CA ILE A 275 18.89 5.10 -1.88
C ILE A 275 17.98 6.07 -2.63
N MET A 276 17.75 5.87 -3.92
CA MET A 276 16.83 6.71 -4.71
C MET A 276 15.42 6.66 -4.14
N LYS A 277 14.91 5.46 -3.84
CA LYS A 277 13.59 5.26 -3.23
C LYS A 277 13.48 5.97 -1.88
N PHE A 278 14.51 5.86 -1.03
CA PHE A 278 14.57 6.52 0.27
C PHE A 278 14.48 8.05 0.13
N PHE A 279 15.36 8.67 -0.66
CA PHE A 279 15.35 10.10 -0.86
C PHE A 279 14.08 10.60 -1.56
N GLY A 280 13.58 9.86 -2.55
CA GLY A 280 12.33 10.18 -3.25
C GLY A 280 11.13 10.22 -2.31
N LYS A 281 10.97 9.20 -1.47
CA LYS A 281 9.87 9.15 -0.48
C LYS A 281 9.97 10.29 0.54
N ILE A 282 11.18 10.62 1.02
CA ILE A 282 11.37 11.75 1.94
C ILE A 282 11.08 13.07 1.25
N ALA A 283 11.45 13.22 -0.01
CA ALA A 283 11.20 14.43 -0.78
C ALA A 283 9.72 14.74 -0.99
N ALA A 284 8.85 13.74 -1.00
CA ALA A 284 7.41 13.95 -1.05
C ALA A 284 6.88 14.76 0.16
N TYR A 285 7.55 14.64 1.32
CA TYR A 285 7.21 15.39 2.54
C TYR A 285 8.07 16.62 2.73
N GLN A 286 9.34 16.58 2.30
CA GLN A 286 10.38 17.60 2.56
C GLN A 286 11.16 17.94 1.28
N PRO A 287 10.49 18.46 0.22
CA PRO A 287 11.11 18.66 -1.08
C PRO A 287 12.30 19.63 -1.03
N LEU A 288 12.19 20.75 -0.30
CA LEU A 288 13.26 21.73 -0.19
C LEU A 288 14.54 21.12 0.37
N LYS A 289 14.42 20.30 1.41
CA LYS A 289 15.56 19.68 2.07
C LYS A 289 16.31 18.71 1.16
N ILE A 290 15.60 17.91 0.40
CA ILE A 290 16.20 16.91 -0.48
C ILE A 290 16.75 17.58 -1.75
N ILE A 291 15.94 18.39 -2.44
CA ILE A 291 16.32 18.96 -3.74
C ILE A 291 17.47 19.96 -3.60
N ALA A 292 17.43 20.83 -2.58
CA ALA A 292 18.49 21.80 -2.36
C ALA A 292 19.69 21.24 -1.57
N GLY A 293 19.45 20.27 -0.66
CA GLY A 293 20.48 19.74 0.24
C GLY A 293 21.34 18.63 -0.35
N TYR A 294 20.82 17.86 -1.31
CA TYR A 294 21.49 16.66 -1.84
C TYR A 294 21.60 16.65 -3.38
N PRO A 295 22.26 17.65 -4.01
CA PRO A 295 22.34 17.79 -5.47
C PRO A 295 23.02 16.59 -6.15
N GLN A 296 23.95 15.92 -5.47
CA GLN A 296 24.66 14.75 -6.00
C GLN A 296 23.71 13.54 -6.12
N MET A 297 22.77 13.40 -5.19
CA MET A 297 21.74 12.39 -5.29
C MET A 297 20.84 12.63 -6.51
N LEU A 298 20.49 13.90 -6.79
CA LEU A 298 19.72 14.25 -7.97
C LEU A 298 20.54 14.03 -9.26
N ALA A 299 21.85 14.32 -9.25
CA ALA A 299 22.72 14.02 -10.39
C ALA A 299 22.74 12.52 -10.70
N CYS A 300 22.87 11.67 -9.68
CA CYS A 300 22.76 10.21 -9.82
C CYS A 300 21.39 9.80 -10.38
N LEU A 301 20.30 10.34 -9.84
CA LEU A 301 18.95 10.07 -10.33
C LEU A 301 18.82 10.41 -11.82
N PHE A 302 19.22 11.59 -12.24
CA PHE A 302 19.14 12.00 -13.65
C PHE A 302 20.04 11.15 -14.55
N GLN A 303 21.16 10.64 -14.06
CA GLN A 303 22.00 9.70 -14.77
C GLN A 303 21.26 8.34 -14.96
N GLN A 304 20.61 7.83 -13.91
CA GLN A 304 19.85 6.58 -14.00
C GLN A 304 18.61 6.70 -14.92
N LEU A 305 17.97 7.87 -14.98
CA LEU A 305 16.87 8.13 -15.91
C LEU A 305 17.30 8.13 -17.38
N GLN A 306 18.60 8.37 -17.67
CA GLN A 306 19.17 8.29 -19.02
C GLN A 306 19.67 6.88 -19.37
N SER A 307 19.76 6.00 -18.39
CA SER A 307 20.11 4.60 -18.59
C SER A 307 18.94 3.85 -19.23
N GLU A 308 19.22 2.98 -20.18
CA GLU A 308 18.22 2.06 -20.74
C GLU A 308 18.11 0.76 -19.91
N ASP A 309 18.66 0.74 -18.70
CA ASP A 309 18.58 -0.40 -17.79
C ASP A 309 17.17 -0.51 -17.17
N GLU A 310 16.39 -1.44 -17.72
CA GLU A 310 15.02 -1.72 -17.27
C GLU A 310 14.93 -2.21 -15.81
N SER A 311 16.02 -2.59 -15.17
CA SER A 311 16.03 -3.00 -13.75
C SER A 311 16.00 -1.82 -12.78
N ILE A 312 16.62 -0.71 -13.14
CA ILE A 312 16.75 0.49 -12.29
C ILE A 312 15.76 1.58 -12.69
N LEU A 313 15.46 1.68 -13.97
CA LEU A 313 14.66 2.74 -14.57
C LEU A 313 13.29 2.96 -13.88
N PRO A 314 12.50 1.92 -13.52
CA PRO A 314 11.24 2.11 -12.81
C PRO A 314 11.40 2.82 -11.47
N THR A 315 12.44 2.46 -10.71
CA THR A 315 12.72 3.11 -9.42
C THR A 315 13.15 4.57 -9.61
N ALA A 316 13.90 4.87 -10.65
CA ALA A 316 14.29 6.24 -10.96
C ALA A 316 13.09 7.09 -11.40
N MET A 317 12.17 6.54 -12.19
CA MET A 317 10.91 7.19 -12.58
C MET A 317 10.03 7.51 -11.37
N ASP A 318 9.82 6.54 -10.48
CA ASP A 318 9.05 6.74 -9.24
C ASP A 318 9.71 7.76 -8.33
N THR A 319 11.03 7.75 -8.24
CA THR A 319 11.80 8.72 -7.45
C THR A 319 11.60 10.13 -7.97
N LEU A 320 11.68 10.35 -9.29
CA LEU A 320 11.39 11.64 -9.89
C LEU A 320 9.95 12.07 -9.66
N ALA A 321 9.00 11.15 -9.77
CA ALA A 321 7.59 11.40 -9.49
C ALA A 321 7.37 11.87 -8.05
N ASN A 322 8.00 11.21 -7.07
CA ASN A 322 7.94 11.61 -5.66
C ASN A 322 8.56 13.00 -5.42
N LEU A 323 9.71 13.31 -6.02
CA LEU A 323 10.34 14.64 -5.96
C LEU A 323 9.43 15.72 -6.53
N ALA A 324 8.71 15.43 -7.61
CA ALA A 324 7.81 16.33 -8.30
C ALA A 324 6.33 16.18 -7.85
N SER A 325 6.01 15.44 -6.80
CA SER A 325 4.62 15.20 -6.37
C SER A 325 3.97 16.48 -5.82
N THR A 326 4.73 17.35 -5.17
CA THR A 326 4.23 18.59 -4.57
C THR A 326 4.47 19.81 -5.47
N PRO A 327 3.64 20.88 -5.37
CA PRO A 327 3.91 22.15 -6.06
C PRO A 327 5.29 22.72 -5.74
N GLN A 328 5.72 22.65 -4.47
CA GLN A 328 7.04 23.11 -4.06
C GLN A 328 8.16 22.30 -4.70
N GLY A 329 8.02 20.98 -4.79
CA GLY A 329 8.99 20.10 -5.46
C GLY A 329 9.13 20.44 -6.94
N LYS A 330 8.00 20.66 -7.64
CA LYS A 330 7.99 21.08 -9.06
C LYS A 330 8.73 22.39 -9.27
N MET A 331 8.48 23.40 -8.43
CA MET A 331 9.15 24.69 -8.50
C MET A 331 10.66 24.59 -8.27
N LEU A 332 11.08 23.81 -7.26
CA LEU A 332 12.49 23.61 -6.93
C LEU A 332 13.24 22.85 -8.04
N LEU A 333 12.63 21.82 -8.61
CA LEU A 333 13.20 21.08 -9.74
C LEU A 333 13.32 21.97 -10.96
N HIS A 334 12.31 22.78 -11.26
CA HIS A 334 12.37 23.75 -12.35
C HIS A 334 13.48 24.79 -12.10
N LEU A 335 13.57 25.33 -10.89
CA LEU A 335 14.55 26.37 -10.55
C LEU A 335 16.01 25.87 -10.63
N HIS A 336 16.28 24.69 -10.09
CA HIS A 336 17.66 24.19 -9.91
C HIS A 336 18.10 23.18 -10.97
N PHE A 337 17.15 22.47 -11.61
CA PHE A 337 17.43 21.32 -12.48
C PHE A 337 16.64 21.35 -13.80
N ASN A 338 16.20 22.52 -14.28
CA ASN A 338 15.30 22.61 -15.43
C ASN A 338 15.81 21.87 -16.68
N ALA A 339 17.08 22.04 -17.03
CA ALA A 339 17.65 21.35 -18.20
C ALA A 339 17.64 19.83 -18.06
N ALA A 340 17.88 19.30 -16.85
CA ALA A 340 17.82 17.87 -16.56
C ALA A 340 16.36 17.36 -16.63
N MET A 341 15.41 18.14 -16.12
CA MET A 341 13.98 17.83 -16.20
C MET A 341 13.51 17.77 -17.65
N GLU A 342 13.77 18.81 -18.45
CA GLU A 342 13.41 18.82 -19.88
C GLU A 342 14.00 17.63 -20.65
N ASN A 343 15.27 17.30 -20.37
CA ASN A 343 15.91 16.14 -20.97
C ASN A 343 15.23 14.82 -20.55
N SER A 344 14.91 14.68 -19.26
CA SER A 344 14.19 13.50 -18.76
C SER A 344 12.83 13.34 -19.42
N PHE A 345 12.06 14.41 -19.62
CA PHE A 345 10.77 14.35 -20.30
C PHE A 345 10.91 14.00 -21.80
N LYS A 346 11.95 14.51 -22.49
CA LYS A 346 12.25 14.08 -23.87
C LYS A 346 12.59 12.58 -23.92
N MET A 347 13.36 12.09 -22.96
CA MET A 347 13.63 10.64 -22.83
C MET A 347 12.36 9.85 -22.58
N TYR A 348 11.48 10.30 -21.69
CA TYR A 348 10.18 9.68 -21.43
C TYR A 348 9.33 9.57 -22.70
N GLY A 349 9.32 10.60 -23.54
CA GLY A 349 8.66 10.55 -24.87
C GLY A 349 9.26 9.47 -25.78
N SER A 350 10.58 9.25 -25.76
CA SER A 350 11.23 8.16 -26.50
C SER A 350 10.93 6.77 -25.91
N TYR A 351 10.82 6.67 -24.58
CA TYR A 351 10.56 5.43 -23.86
C TYR A 351 9.15 4.86 -24.12
N THR A 352 8.19 5.70 -24.47
CA THR A 352 6.85 5.23 -24.92
C THR A 352 6.93 4.26 -26.12
N LYS A 353 7.99 4.32 -26.91
CA LYS A 353 8.18 3.49 -28.11
C LYS A 353 9.13 2.32 -27.87
N LYS A 354 10.11 2.46 -26.99
CA LYS A 354 11.26 1.54 -26.87
C LYS A 354 11.07 0.48 -25.78
N LEU A 355 10.52 0.85 -24.61
CA LEU A 355 10.51 -0.01 -23.44
C LEU A 355 9.45 -1.11 -23.49
N SER A 356 9.56 -2.09 -22.59
CA SER A 356 8.56 -3.15 -22.40
C SER A 356 7.24 -2.59 -21.83
N ALA A 357 6.12 -3.29 -22.04
CA ALA A 357 4.80 -2.83 -21.61
C ALA A 357 4.69 -2.55 -20.11
N PRO A 358 5.24 -3.39 -19.19
CA PRO A 358 5.20 -3.11 -17.75
C PRO A 358 5.94 -1.81 -17.36
N ILE A 359 7.05 -1.50 -18.05
CA ILE A 359 7.82 -0.29 -17.76
C ILE A 359 7.14 0.96 -18.33
N LYS A 360 6.49 0.84 -19.50
CA LYS A 360 5.64 1.92 -20.05
C LYS A 360 4.48 2.26 -19.12
N GLU A 361 3.83 1.24 -18.54
CA GLU A 361 2.79 1.42 -17.53
C GLU A 361 3.34 2.20 -16.32
N ARG A 362 4.51 1.81 -15.81
CA ARG A 362 5.18 2.51 -14.70
C ARG A 362 5.53 3.95 -15.06
N LEU A 363 6.02 4.19 -16.26
CA LEU A 363 6.26 5.53 -16.79
C LEU A 363 5.00 6.39 -16.76
N LEU A 364 3.88 5.87 -17.27
CA LEU A 364 2.61 6.60 -17.31
C LEU A 364 2.08 6.91 -15.90
N ASN A 365 2.17 5.96 -14.99
CA ASN A 365 1.80 6.16 -13.58
C ASN A 365 2.68 7.22 -12.91
N SER A 366 3.99 7.23 -13.19
CA SER A 366 4.91 8.26 -12.70
C SER A 366 4.59 9.64 -13.27
N LEU A 367 4.25 9.73 -14.55
CA LEU A 367 3.81 10.98 -15.18
C LEU A 367 2.47 11.46 -14.60
N ASP A 368 1.53 10.56 -14.33
CA ASP A 368 0.25 10.90 -13.70
C ASP A 368 0.45 11.57 -12.35
N VAL A 369 1.33 11.03 -11.49
CA VAL A 369 1.72 11.64 -10.22
C VAL A 369 2.36 13.03 -10.41
N ILE A 370 3.23 13.18 -11.42
CA ILE A 370 3.88 14.47 -11.70
C ILE A 370 2.87 15.53 -12.15
N TYR A 371 1.89 15.15 -12.99
CA TYR A 371 0.89 16.10 -13.50
C TYR A 371 -0.30 16.29 -12.54
N GLU A 372 -0.47 15.44 -11.52
CA GLU A 372 -1.53 15.64 -10.53
C GLU A 372 -1.21 16.85 -9.63
N VAL A 373 -2.12 17.81 -9.55
CA VAL A 373 -2.09 18.98 -8.65
C VAL A 373 -3.51 19.36 -8.24
N GLU A 374 -3.61 20.04 -7.12
CA GLU A 374 -4.88 20.68 -6.75
C GLU A 374 -5.29 21.70 -7.82
N THR A 375 -6.53 21.61 -8.29
CA THR A 375 -7.07 22.50 -9.31
C THR A 375 -7.88 23.64 -8.69
N PRO A 376 -7.74 24.87 -9.17
CA PRO A 376 -6.86 25.32 -10.27
C PRO A 376 -5.39 25.50 -9.82
N PRO A 377 -4.41 25.11 -10.66
CA PRO A 377 -3.00 25.32 -10.36
C PRO A 377 -2.64 26.83 -10.39
N THR A 378 -1.55 27.19 -9.72
CA THR A 378 -0.97 28.52 -9.88
C THR A 378 -0.43 28.69 -11.31
N LYS A 379 -0.41 29.94 -11.83
CA LYS A 379 0.11 30.23 -13.18
C LYS A 379 1.54 29.72 -13.41
N GLU A 380 2.37 29.77 -12.36
CA GLU A 380 3.76 29.30 -12.41
C GLU A 380 3.81 27.78 -12.60
N ILE A 381 3.06 27.04 -11.79
CA ILE A 381 2.98 25.56 -11.89
C ILE A 381 2.38 25.16 -13.25
N ASP A 382 1.34 25.81 -13.70
CA ASP A 382 0.73 25.55 -15.00
C ASP A 382 1.75 25.73 -16.15
N THR A 383 2.56 26.78 -16.11
CA THR A 383 3.61 27.04 -17.10
C THR A 383 4.70 25.98 -17.07
N ILE A 384 5.14 25.56 -15.88
CA ILE A 384 6.15 24.51 -15.68
C ILE A 384 5.65 23.19 -16.27
N LEU A 385 4.46 22.77 -15.88
CA LEU A 385 3.89 21.51 -16.33
C LEU A 385 3.63 21.48 -17.83
N LYS A 386 3.19 22.60 -18.41
CA LYS A 386 3.06 22.76 -19.87
C LYS A 386 4.41 22.56 -20.57
N SER A 387 5.46 23.21 -20.09
CA SER A 387 6.81 23.09 -20.66
C SER A 387 7.31 21.63 -20.63
N TRP A 388 7.15 20.95 -19.49
CA TRP A 388 7.53 19.55 -19.34
C TRP A 388 6.70 18.64 -20.26
N TYR A 389 5.40 18.92 -20.40
CA TYR A 389 4.52 18.17 -21.31
C TYR A 389 4.98 18.32 -22.77
N GLU A 390 5.27 19.53 -23.22
CA GLU A 390 5.74 19.77 -24.57
C GLU A 390 7.06 19.06 -24.87
N CYS A 391 7.94 18.92 -23.87
CA CYS A 391 9.16 18.09 -23.96
C CYS A 391 8.82 16.59 -24.11
N PHE A 392 7.89 16.09 -23.32
CA PHE A 392 7.44 14.69 -23.36
C PHE A 392 6.74 14.36 -24.67
N ALA A 393 5.79 15.16 -25.09
CA ALA A 393 4.98 14.91 -26.27
C ALA A 393 5.66 15.29 -27.58
N GLY A 394 6.73 16.08 -27.53
CA GLY A 394 7.39 16.64 -28.71
C GLY A 394 6.55 17.73 -29.39
N GLY A 395 5.67 18.40 -28.63
CA GLY A 395 4.78 19.46 -29.10
C GLY A 395 3.44 19.48 -28.38
N ALA A 396 2.53 20.36 -28.84
CA ALA A 396 1.21 20.55 -28.26
C ALA A 396 0.17 19.55 -28.82
N HIS A 397 0.44 18.26 -28.71
CA HIS A 397 -0.44 17.15 -29.11
C HIS A 397 -0.32 15.96 -28.16
N ALA A 398 -1.27 15.03 -28.17
CA ALA A 398 -1.33 13.86 -27.29
C ALA A 398 -1.01 12.53 -28.00
N ASN A 399 -0.34 12.56 -29.17
CA ASN A 399 -0.08 11.36 -29.97
C ASN A 399 0.61 10.25 -29.15
N ALA A 400 1.64 10.57 -28.38
CA ALA A 400 2.38 9.58 -27.58
C ALA A 400 1.48 8.83 -26.58
N ILE A 401 0.48 9.51 -26.00
CA ILE A 401 -0.49 8.90 -25.09
C ILE A 401 -1.51 8.08 -25.89
N MET A 402 -2.03 8.62 -27.01
CA MET A 402 -3.02 7.94 -27.85
C MET A 402 -2.45 6.66 -28.47
N ASP A 403 -1.18 6.64 -28.86
CA ASP A 403 -0.48 5.45 -29.36
C ASP A 403 -0.49 4.32 -28.31
N LEU A 404 -0.33 4.64 -27.03
CA LEU A 404 -0.37 3.69 -25.92
C LEU A 404 -1.79 3.22 -25.59
N ILE A 405 -2.79 4.09 -25.72
CA ILE A 405 -4.20 3.72 -25.57
C ILE A 405 -4.63 2.70 -26.64
N ASN A 406 -4.09 2.79 -27.84
CA ASN A 406 -4.42 1.89 -28.95
C ASN A 406 -3.66 0.54 -28.92
N THR A 407 -2.94 0.23 -27.83
CA THR A 407 -2.25 -1.07 -27.66
C THR A 407 -3.21 -2.16 -27.19
N PRO A 408 -2.89 -3.47 -27.36
CA PRO A 408 -3.75 -4.56 -26.91
C PRO A 408 -3.62 -4.89 -25.41
N PHE A 409 -2.92 -4.08 -24.63
CA PHE A 409 -2.64 -4.32 -23.20
C PHE A 409 -3.58 -3.50 -22.31
N PRO A 410 -4.56 -4.11 -21.62
CA PRO A 410 -5.57 -3.38 -20.83
C PRO A 410 -4.97 -2.48 -19.75
N ASP A 411 -3.95 -2.95 -19.02
CA ASP A 411 -3.31 -2.20 -17.94
C ASP A 411 -2.62 -0.94 -18.48
N LEU A 412 -1.93 -1.07 -19.62
CA LEU A 412 -1.29 0.05 -20.30
C LEU A 412 -2.32 1.05 -20.85
N GLN A 413 -3.45 0.57 -21.40
CA GLN A 413 -4.55 1.41 -21.82
C GLN A 413 -5.13 2.21 -20.64
N MET A 414 -5.32 1.54 -19.48
CA MET A 414 -5.83 2.19 -18.28
C MET A 414 -4.88 3.28 -17.77
N ALA A 415 -3.58 3.00 -17.69
CA ALA A 415 -2.58 3.97 -17.27
C ALA A 415 -2.50 5.16 -18.23
N ALA A 416 -2.58 4.93 -19.55
CA ALA A 416 -2.57 5.99 -20.55
C ALA A 416 -3.84 6.87 -20.49
N LEU A 417 -5.00 6.26 -20.26
CA LEU A 417 -6.26 7.02 -20.07
C LEU A 417 -6.27 7.78 -18.74
N ALA A 418 -5.68 7.24 -17.68
CA ALA A 418 -5.52 7.93 -16.40
C ALA A 418 -4.68 9.19 -16.58
N LEU A 419 -3.52 9.08 -17.22
CA LEU A 419 -2.68 10.22 -17.55
C LEU A 419 -3.41 11.22 -18.44
N LEU A 420 -4.13 10.78 -19.48
CA LEU A 420 -4.90 11.66 -20.36
C LEU A 420 -5.97 12.44 -19.58
N LYS A 421 -6.66 11.78 -18.65
CA LYS A 421 -7.64 12.44 -17.77
C LYS A 421 -6.98 13.54 -16.93
N THR A 422 -5.81 13.25 -16.33
CA THR A 422 -5.06 14.24 -15.54
C THR A 422 -4.59 15.41 -16.41
N ILE A 423 -4.09 15.14 -17.60
CA ILE A 423 -3.69 16.19 -18.57
C ILE A 423 -4.89 17.05 -19.00
N CYS A 424 -6.07 16.47 -19.19
CA CYS A 424 -7.29 17.21 -19.55
C CYS A 424 -7.81 18.14 -18.42
N LYS A 425 -7.29 18.10 -17.21
CA LYS A 425 -7.57 19.10 -16.18
C LYS A 425 -6.98 20.47 -16.50
N TYR A 426 -6.01 20.54 -17.44
CA TYR A 426 -5.35 21.75 -17.89
C TYR A 426 -5.87 22.22 -19.23
N GLY A 427 -6.07 23.55 -19.41
CA GLY A 427 -6.51 24.11 -20.69
C GLY A 427 -5.57 23.75 -21.85
N TRP A 428 -4.25 23.83 -21.64
CA TRP A 428 -3.27 23.42 -22.66
C TRP A 428 -3.34 21.91 -22.97
N GLY A 429 -3.71 21.07 -22.00
CA GLY A 429 -3.91 19.63 -22.19
C GLY A 429 -5.12 19.32 -23.04
N ILE A 430 -6.23 20.04 -22.85
CA ILE A 430 -7.42 19.94 -23.69
C ILE A 430 -7.09 20.38 -25.13
N VAL A 431 -6.31 21.45 -25.28
CA VAL A 431 -5.85 21.90 -26.60
C VAL A 431 -4.96 20.86 -27.26
N ALA A 432 -4.05 20.22 -26.49
CA ALA A 432 -3.22 19.13 -27.00
C ALA A 432 -4.06 17.93 -27.48
N LEU A 433 -5.09 17.56 -26.74
CA LEU A 433 -6.04 16.51 -27.14
C LEU A 433 -6.77 16.90 -28.42
N LYS A 434 -7.30 18.11 -28.52
CA LYS A 434 -7.98 18.64 -29.67
C LYS A 434 -7.11 18.65 -30.95
N ASN A 435 -5.83 18.94 -30.79
CA ASN A 435 -4.86 18.94 -31.89
C ASN A 435 -4.45 17.50 -32.31
N THR A 436 -4.96 16.47 -31.66
CA THR A 436 -4.61 15.06 -31.93
C THR A 436 -5.74 14.42 -32.78
N GLY A 437 -5.41 14.08 -34.00
CA GLY A 437 -6.38 13.49 -34.94
C GLY A 437 -6.96 12.16 -34.43
N GLY A 438 -8.29 12.03 -34.45
CA GLY A 438 -9.00 10.84 -34.03
C GLY A 438 -9.17 10.66 -32.51
N ALA A 439 -8.57 11.52 -31.68
CA ALA A 439 -8.62 11.36 -30.21
C ALA A 439 -10.04 11.62 -29.66
N VAL A 440 -10.71 12.66 -30.13
CA VAL A 440 -12.07 12.99 -29.73
C VAL A 440 -13.06 11.92 -30.21
N GLU A 441 -12.88 11.42 -31.43
CA GLU A 441 -13.71 10.35 -32.01
C GLU A 441 -13.53 9.04 -31.24
N PHE A 442 -12.29 8.71 -30.85
CA PHE A 442 -12.02 7.56 -29.97
C PHE A 442 -12.75 7.69 -28.62
N LEU A 443 -12.71 8.86 -28.00
CA LEU A 443 -13.37 9.08 -26.70
C LEU A 443 -14.89 8.98 -26.83
N LEU A 444 -15.48 9.48 -27.90
CA LEU A 444 -16.90 9.39 -28.18
C LEU A 444 -17.35 7.98 -28.59
N SER A 445 -16.43 7.12 -29.05
CA SER A 445 -16.78 5.77 -29.50
C SER A 445 -17.33 4.90 -28.38
N ARG A 446 -18.45 4.18 -28.63
CA ARG A 446 -19.10 3.24 -27.68
C ARG A 446 -18.80 1.80 -28.07
N GLN A 447 -17.52 1.38 -27.90
CA GLN A 447 -17.12 0.01 -28.19
C GLN A 447 -17.67 -0.96 -27.13
N ARG A 448 -18.29 -2.06 -27.57
CA ARG A 448 -18.91 -3.06 -26.69
C ARG A 448 -17.90 -3.84 -25.86
N ASP A 449 -16.74 -4.18 -26.47
CA ASP A 449 -15.75 -5.11 -25.91
C ASP A 449 -14.75 -4.46 -24.95
N LEU A 450 -14.85 -3.15 -24.68
CA LEU A 450 -13.97 -2.47 -23.74
C LEU A 450 -14.26 -2.88 -22.30
N HIS A 451 -13.19 -3.04 -21.50
CA HIS A 451 -13.29 -3.28 -20.06
C HIS A 451 -14.14 -2.20 -19.37
N ARG A 452 -14.84 -2.58 -18.30
CA ARG A 452 -15.75 -1.69 -17.58
C ARG A 452 -15.06 -0.42 -17.09
N ASP A 453 -13.84 -0.55 -16.57
CA ASP A 453 -13.08 0.57 -16.02
C ASP A 453 -12.59 1.53 -17.11
N ILE A 454 -12.25 1.00 -18.30
CA ILE A 454 -11.89 1.83 -19.47
C ILE A 454 -13.10 2.67 -19.91
N LYS A 455 -14.31 2.08 -19.92
CA LYS A 455 -15.55 2.84 -20.23
C LYS A 455 -15.79 3.95 -19.22
N TYR A 456 -15.53 3.68 -17.94
CA TYR A 456 -15.72 4.65 -16.87
C TYR A 456 -14.72 5.81 -16.95
N ILE A 457 -13.44 5.55 -17.20
CA ILE A 457 -12.43 6.61 -17.29
C ILE A 457 -12.63 7.47 -18.57
N LYS A 458 -13.06 6.87 -19.69
CA LYS A 458 -13.46 7.62 -20.89
C LYS A 458 -14.62 8.57 -20.58
N TRP A 459 -15.61 8.10 -19.84
CA TRP A 459 -16.74 8.91 -19.41
C TRP A 459 -16.30 10.09 -18.53
N GLN A 460 -15.38 9.87 -17.59
CA GLN A 460 -14.81 10.95 -16.76
C GLN A 460 -14.06 11.99 -17.61
N ILE A 461 -13.30 11.57 -18.64
CA ILE A 461 -12.65 12.50 -19.56
C ILE A 461 -13.70 13.32 -20.31
N MET A 462 -14.76 12.68 -20.81
CA MET A 462 -15.85 13.38 -21.52
C MET A 462 -16.58 14.38 -20.61
N GLU A 463 -16.72 14.09 -19.31
CA GLU A 463 -17.26 15.04 -18.33
C GLU A 463 -16.39 16.31 -18.25
N ILE A 464 -15.06 16.17 -18.17
CA ILE A 464 -14.12 17.29 -18.17
C ILE A 464 -14.24 18.09 -19.48
N LEU A 465 -14.28 17.41 -20.63
CA LEU A 465 -14.35 18.06 -21.94
C LEU A 465 -15.68 18.80 -22.14
N SER A 466 -16.79 18.27 -21.63
CA SER A 466 -18.14 18.90 -21.74
C SER A 466 -18.23 20.22 -20.98
N ALA A 467 -17.41 20.38 -19.91
CA ALA A 467 -17.33 21.60 -19.12
C ALA A 467 -16.32 22.63 -19.68
N SER A 468 -15.55 22.26 -20.72
CA SER A 468 -14.48 23.10 -21.27
C SER A 468 -15.00 24.11 -22.29
N ALA A 469 -14.41 25.31 -22.26
CA ALA A 469 -14.67 26.35 -23.25
C ALA A 469 -13.85 26.21 -24.56
N GLU A 470 -12.96 25.23 -24.67
CA GLU A 470 -12.04 25.04 -25.80
C GLU A 470 -12.73 24.44 -27.04
N PHE A 471 -13.93 23.89 -26.90
CA PHE A 471 -14.69 23.22 -27.98
C PHE A 471 -15.83 24.10 -28.52
N SER A 472 -16.23 23.82 -29.77
CA SER A 472 -17.37 24.47 -30.36
C SER A 472 -18.68 24.05 -29.66
N PRO A 473 -19.73 24.88 -29.70
CA PRO A 473 -21.03 24.53 -29.13
C PRO A 473 -21.59 23.19 -29.64
N THR A 474 -21.34 22.84 -30.90
CA THR A 474 -21.77 21.56 -31.47
C THR A 474 -21.05 20.37 -30.85
N GLU A 475 -19.73 20.47 -30.60
CA GLU A 475 -18.96 19.43 -29.95
C GLU A 475 -19.37 19.30 -28.47
N THR A 476 -19.56 20.42 -27.78
CA THR A 476 -20.01 20.44 -26.37
C THR A 476 -21.36 19.74 -26.19
N VAL A 477 -22.32 19.96 -27.13
CA VAL A 477 -23.60 19.23 -27.10
C VAL A 477 -23.40 17.72 -27.23
N ARG A 478 -22.50 17.26 -28.12
CA ARG A 478 -22.20 15.83 -28.28
C ARG A 478 -21.57 15.24 -27.01
N PHE A 479 -20.66 15.99 -26.36
CA PHE A 479 -20.02 15.56 -25.11
C PHE A 479 -21.04 15.48 -23.97
N THR A 480 -21.89 16.49 -23.84
CA THR A 480 -22.97 16.51 -22.84
C THR A 480 -23.95 15.35 -23.03
N ALA A 481 -24.32 15.04 -24.27
CA ALA A 481 -25.15 13.89 -24.58
C ALA A 481 -24.49 12.58 -24.15
N TYR A 482 -23.20 12.40 -24.47
CA TYR A 482 -22.42 11.24 -24.05
C TYR A 482 -22.38 11.09 -22.51
N VAL A 483 -22.16 12.18 -21.78
CA VAL A 483 -22.13 12.20 -20.32
C VAL A 483 -23.48 11.83 -19.72
N ASN A 484 -24.59 12.40 -20.26
CA ASN A 484 -25.93 12.15 -19.77
C ASN A 484 -26.41 10.70 -20.01
N GLU A 485 -25.94 10.05 -21.08
CA GLU A 485 -26.20 8.62 -21.34
C GLU A 485 -25.49 7.69 -20.31
N GLY A 486 -24.44 8.18 -19.66
CA GLY A 486 -23.67 7.43 -18.68
C GLY A 486 -22.56 6.56 -19.27
N PRO A 487 -21.68 6.02 -18.40
CA PRO A 487 -20.46 5.32 -18.83
C PRO A 487 -20.73 3.97 -19.52
N TYR A 488 -21.84 3.33 -19.22
CA TYR A 488 -22.16 1.97 -19.67
C TYR A 488 -23.27 1.90 -20.72
N HIS A 489 -23.66 3.04 -21.28
CA HIS A 489 -24.66 3.07 -22.34
C HIS A 489 -24.17 2.29 -23.57
N VAL A 490 -25.01 1.41 -24.08
CA VAL A 490 -24.76 0.63 -25.30
C VAL A 490 -25.83 1.07 -26.33
N GLN A 491 -25.38 1.56 -27.48
CA GLN A 491 -26.28 1.78 -28.59
C GLN A 491 -26.91 0.45 -29.04
N ALA A 492 -28.23 0.40 -29.07
CA ALA A 492 -28.93 -0.74 -29.65
C ALA A 492 -28.68 -0.74 -31.16
N ASP A 493 -28.11 -1.82 -31.71
CA ASP A 493 -28.12 -2.03 -33.15
C ASP A 493 -29.55 -2.29 -33.56
N LEU A 494 -30.11 -1.42 -34.39
CA LEU A 494 -31.32 -1.70 -35.11
C LEU A 494 -30.97 -2.74 -36.19
N ASP A 495 -31.11 -4.02 -35.88
CA ASP A 495 -31.17 -5.07 -36.89
C ASP A 495 -32.43 -4.79 -37.72
N ILE A 496 -32.25 -4.14 -38.84
CA ILE A 496 -33.29 -4.07 -39.86
C ILE A 496 -33.36 -5.48 -40.44
N ALA A 497 -34.32 -6.25 -39.99
CA ALA A 497 -34.67 -7.52 -40.60
C ALA A 497 -35.15 -7.20 -42.05
N THR A 498 -34.26 -7.39 -43.01
CA THR A 498 -34.67 -7.43 -44.42
C THR A 498 -35.41 -8.75 -44.64
N GLU A 499 -36.75 -8.66 -44.75
CA GLU A 499 -37.55 -9.78 -45.25
C GLU A 499 -37.00 -10.21 -46.62
N PRO A 500 -36.72 -11.51 -46.82
CA PRO A 500 -36.37 -11.98 -48.13
C PRO A 500 -37.60 -11.81 -49.04
N GLN A 501 -37.47 -10.97 -50.10
CA GLN A 501 -38.48 -10.90 -51.16
C GLN A 501 -38.66 -12.30 -51.74
N GLY A 502 -39.82 -12.91 -51.41
CA GLY A 502 -40.23 -14.17 -52.03
C GLY A 502 -40.40 -13.96 -53.53
N ASN A 503 -39.65 -14.74 -54.33
CA ASN A 503 -39.90 -14.92 -55.73
C ASN A 503 -41.26 -15.57 -55.92
N ALA A 504 -42.16 -14.88 -56.61
CA ALA A 504 -43.35 -15.40 -57.22
C ALA A 504 -43.03 -16.11 -58.54
#